data_c5ff45413ccae93ee097f45eeaa3f98e
#
_entry.id   c5ff45413ccae93ee097f45eeaa3f98e
#
_cell.length_a   1.000
_cell.length_b   1.000
_cell.length_c   1.000
_cell.angle_alpha   90.00
_cell.angle_beta   90.00
_cell.angle_gamma   90.00
#
_symmetry.space_group_name_H-M   'P 1'
#
loop_
_entity.id
_entity.type
_entity.pdbx_description
1 polymer ?
#
loop_
_entity_poly.entity_id
_entity_poly.type
_entity_poly.pdbx_seq_one_letter_code
_entity_poly.pdbx_strand_id
1 'polypeptide(L)'
;ELILLAIAMSSAIARTRRVTGSALTSTVSLWGHALLFRRAAWCYFDDVYHLAGRLGGSKDRALVDRPVVDELLTVALLSPLLGTNIRAQVRSELMCTDACGGVFTGVGGVRAEVRPEVARELYRHRSRRGGYVRAETPAESRSRERSDYWQRLLAARPDLADALADDFDNVDAEPSARWFGEVCKCVQWRRTFQYRSKGEPINRGELRAVRTAVRRLLRGGHFGVRQIIGIDSQVVEGIIAKGRSSSRELNFLMRSLAADMLVGDIQLGVLGLA
;
A
#
# COMPACT_ATOMS: atom_id res chain seq x y z
N GLU A 1 -19.19 -13.88 10.10
CA GLU A 1 -18.82 -14.78 11.23
C GLU A 1 -17.35 -14.58 11.64
N LEU A 2 -16.36 -14.68 10.73
CA LEU A 2 -14.93 -14.54 11.07
C LEU A 2 -14.58 -13.20 11.73
N ILE A 3 -15.15 -12.09 11.25
CA ILE A 3 -14.91 -10.76 11.85
C ILE A 3 -15.49 -10.70 13.27
N LEU A 4 -16.67 -11.24 13.51
CA LEU A 4 -17.26 -11.29 14.85
C LEU A 4 -16.42 -12.12 15.82
N LEU A 5 -15.88 -13.23 15.35
CA LEU A 5 -14.94 -14.03 16.13
C LEU A 5 -13.66 -13.25 16.45
N ALA A 6 -13.09 -12.55 15.48
CA ALA A 6 -11.90 -11.71 15.66
C ALA A 6 -12.16 -10.58 16.69
N ILE A 7 -13.33 -9.93 16.64
CA ILE A 7 -13.77 -8.94 17.62
C ILE A 7 -13.89 -9.56 19.01
N ALA A 8 -14.54 -10.72 19.13
CA ALA A 8 -14.73 -11.40 20.40
C ALA A 8 -13.38 -11.79 21.03
N MET A 9 -12.46 -12.35 20.25
CA MET A 9 -11.10 -12.69 20.71
C MET A 9 -10.33 -11.45 21.13
N SER A 10 -10.35 -10.37 20.34
CA SER A 10 -9.69 -9.11 20.68
C SER A 10 -10.23 -8.52 21.99
N SER A 11 -11.55 -8.55 22.17
CA SER A 11 -12.22 -8.09 23.39
C SER A 11 -11.87 -8.95 24.61
N ALA A 12 -11.77 -10.27 24.43
CA ALA A 12 -11.35 -11.18 25.50
C ALA A 12 -9.90 -10.92 25.93
N ILE A 13 -8.99 -10.73 24.97
CA ILE A 13 -7.57 -10.37 25.24
C ILE A 13 -7.49 -9.02 25.96
N ALA A 14 -8.24 -8.02 25.48
CA ALA A 14 -8.27 -6.70 26.10
C ALA A 14 -8.74 -6.74 27.56
N ARG A 15 -9.77 -7.53 27.85
CA ARG A 15 -10.34 -7.66 29.18
C ARG A 15 -9.46 -8.44 30.15
N THR A 16 -8.89 -9.56 29.69
CA THR A 16 -8.08 -10.43 30.55
C THR A 16 -6.65 -9.96 30.68
N ARG A 17 -6.13 -9.16 29.75
CA ARG A 17 -4.75 -8.72 29.65
C ARG A 17 -3.76 -9.89 29.59
N ARG A 18 -4.22 -11.05 29.17
CA ARG A 18 -3.42 -12.28 29.06
C ARG A 18 -3.77 -13.02 27.76
N VAL A 19 -2.74 -13.56 27.11
CA VAL A 19 -2.90 -14.30 25.86
C VAL A 19 -1.81 -15.37 25.75
N THR A 20 -2.11 -16.47 25.06
CA THR A 20 -1.09 -17.43 24.61
C THR A 20 -0.61 -17.01 23.20
N GLY A 21 0.63 -17.36 22.84
CA GLY A 21 1.14 -17.08 21.49
C GLY A 21 0.25 -17.66 20.39
N SER A 22 -0.24 -18.87 20.57
CA SER A 22 -1.16 -19.52 19.62
C SER A 22 -2.49 -18.76 19.48
N ALA A 23 -3.09 -18.29 20.58
CA ALA A 23 -4.34 -17.54 20.53
C ALA A 23 -4.15 -16.17 19.87
N LEU A 24 -3.02 -15.49 20.13
CA LEU A 24 -2.70 -14.20 19.50
C LEU A 24 -2.49 -14.38 17.99
N THR A 25 -1.73 -15.38 17.59
CA THR A 25 -1.50 -15.70 16.17
C THR A 25 -2.82 -16.01 15.45
N SER A 26 -3.71 -16.77 16.07
CA SER A 26 -5.04 -17.05 15.52
C SER A 26 -5.87 -15.76 15.38
N THR A 27 -5.83 -14.88 16.39
CA THR A 27 -6.52 -13.56 16.33
C THR A 27 -6.00 -12.71 15.18
N VAL A 28 -4.66 -12.63 15.02
CA VAL A 28 -4.02 -11.90 13.91
C VAL A 28 -4.41 -12.50 12.57
N SER A 29 -4.45 -13.82 12.44
CA SER A 29 -4.84 -14.50 11.21
C SER A 29 -6.30 -14.20 10.82
N LEU A 30 -7.21 -14.18 11.79
CA LEU A 30 -8.61 -13.80 11.55
C LEU A 30 -8.72 -12.35 11.03
N TRP A 31 -8.05 -11.41 11.67
CA TRP A 31 -7.98 -10.04 11.19
C TRP A 31 -7.31 -9.94 9.82
N GLY A 32 -6.31 -10.78 9.57
CA GLY A 32 -5.62 -10.87 8.29
C GLY A 32 -6.59 -11.00 7.12
N HIS A 33 -7.59 -11.86 7.22
CA HIS A 33 -8.60 -12.03 6.17
C HIS A 33 -9.40 -10.74 5.91
N ALA A 34 -9.82 -10.02 6.95
CA ALA A 34 -10.54 -8.76 6.79
C ALA A 34 -9.66 -7.65 6.23
N LEU A 35 -8.42 -7.54 6.71
CA LEU A 35 -7.46 -6.52 6.31
C LEU A 35 -6.93 -6.71 4.87
N LEU A 36 -7.06 -7.91 4.28
CA LEU A 36 -6.77 -8.13 2.87
C LEU A 36 -7.60 -7.21 1.95
N PHE A 37 -8.83 -6.90 2.31
CA PHE A 37 -9.70 -6.03 1.54
C PHE A 37 -9.42 -4.53 1.79
N ARG A 38 -8.82 -4.20 2.95
CA ARG A 38 -8.48 -2.84 3.37
C ARG A 38 -7.05 -2.77 3.89
N ARG A 39 -6.11 -3.01 2.99
CA ARG A 39 -4.68 -3.11 3.34
C ARG A 39 -4.14 -1.92 4.13
N ALA A 40 -4.63 -0.72 3.86
CA ALA A 40 -4.22 0.47 4.60
C ALA A 40 -4.37 0.30 6.13
N ALA A 41 -5.29 -0.54 6.59
CA ALA A 41 -5.50 -0.79 8.02
C ALA A 41 -4.45 -1.73 8.67
N TRP A 42 -3.55 -2.34 7.90
CA TRP A 42 -2.44 -3.13 8.47
C TRP A 42 -1.51 -2.30 9.36
N CYS A 43 -1.42 -0.99 9.14
CA CYS A 43 -0.61 -0.09 9.97
C CYS A 43 -1.07 -0.02 11.44
N TYR A 44 -2.27 -0.46 11.75
CA TYR A 44 -2.76 -0.52 13.13
C TYR A 44 -2.22 -1.73 13.90
N PHE A 45 -1.58 -2.69 13.26
CA PHE A 45 -0.99 -3.88 13.88
C PHE A 45 0.54 -3.82 13.90
N ASP A 46 1.11 -2.97 14.71
CA ASP A 46 2.56 -2.85 14.90
C ASP A 46 3.02 -3.61 16.14
N ASP A 47 2.53 -3.21 17.31
CA ASP A 47 2.86 -3.84 18.60
C ASP A 47 2.26 -5.27 18.71
N VAL A 48 1.09 -5.52 18.11
CA VAL A 48 0.49 -6.86 18.02
C VAL A 48 1.40 -7.83 17.26
N TYR A 49 1.98 -7.42 16.11
CA TYR A 49 2.91 -8.26 15.37
C TYR A 49 4.21 -8.52 16.09
N HIS A 50 4.75 -7.51 16.77
CA HIS A 50 5.95 -7.67 17.58
C HIS A 50 5.71 -8.65 18.74
N LEU A 51 4.56 -8.56 19.41
CA LEU A 51 4.21 -9.50 20.47
C LEU A 51 3.97 -10.91 19.90
N ALA A 52 3.23 -11.05 18.80
CA ALA A 52 3.00 -12.35 18.17
C ALA A 52 4.31 -13.03 17.73
N GLY A 53 5.26 -12.27 17.17
CA GLY A 53 6.57 -12.76 16.79
C GLY A 53 7.39 -13.24 17.99
N ARG A 54 7.35 -12.52 19.13
CA ARG A 54 8.05 -12.93 20.36
C ARG A 54 7.45 -14.18 20.99
N LEU A 55 6.14 -14.31 21.02
CA LEU A 55 5.46 -15.45 21.65
C LEU A 55 5.44 -16.69 20.77
N GLY A 56 5.53 -16.53 19.44
CA GLY A 56 5.45 -17.62 18.49
C GLY A 56 4.18 -18.45 18.69
N GLY A 57 4.30 -19.77 18.63
CA GLY A 57 3.20 -20.73 18.90
C GLY A 57 3.08 -21.16 20.36
N SER A 58 3.72 -20.45 21.33
CA SER A 58 3.72 -20.83 22.75
C SER A 58 2.30 -20.98 23.31
N LYS A 59 2.12 -21.97 24.16
CA LYS A 59 0.91 -22.19 24.96
C LYS A 59 0.96 -21.49 26.32
N ASP A 60 2.11 -20.92 26.70
CA ASP A 60 2.24 -20.18 27.93
C ASP A 60 1.49 -18.85 27.86
N ARG A 61 0.91 -18.45 28.99
CA ARG A 61 0.17 -17.19 29.09
C ARG A 61 1.13 -16.03 29.34
N ALA A 62 1.13 -15.07 28.42
CA ALA A 62 1.86 -13.82 28.55
C ALA A 62 0.94 -12.66 28.91
N LEU A 63 1.49 -11.66 29.62
CA LEU A 63 0.81 -10.39 29.83
C LEU A 63 0.81 -9.56 28.51
N VAL A 64 -0.28 -8.85 28.29
CA VAL A 64 -0.47 -8.01 27.11
C VAL A 64 -0.38 -6.55 27.54
N ASP A 65 0.57 -5.84 26.96
CA ASP A 65 0.79 -4.43 27.19
C ASP A 65 -0.36 -3.58 26.60
N ARG A 66 -0.50 -2.37 27.15
CA ARG A 66 -1.56 -1.45 26.74
C ARG A 66 -1.55 -1.14 25.24
N PRO A 67 -0.40 -0.86 24.57
CA PRO A 67 -0.36 -0.60 23.13
C PRO A 67 -0.98 -1.71 22.29
N VAL A 68 -0.70 -2.97 22.61
CA VAL A 68 -1.27 -4.15 21.93
C VAL A 68 -2.81 -4.19 22.09
N VAL A 69 -3.30 -3.92 23.30
CA VAL A 69 -4.75 -3.83 23.55
C VAL A 69 -5.37 -2.71 22.75
N ASP A 70 -4.76 -1.54 22.75
CA ASP A 70 -5.24 -0.36 22.01
C ASP A 70 -5.30 -0.64 20.50
N GLU A 71 -4.32 -1.35 19.93
CA GLU A 71 -4.32 -1.79 18.53
C GLU A 71 -5.46 -2.77 18.22
N LEU A 72 -5.63 -3.81 19.04
CA LEU A 72 -6.69 -4.81 18.87
C LEU A 72 -8.08 -4.16 18.95
N LEU A 73 -8.31 -3.28 19.91
CA LEU A 73 -9.56 -2.57 20.05
C LEU A 73 -9.80 -1.58 18.92
N THR A 74 -8.74 -0.89 18.46
CA THR A 74 -8.84 0.04 17.33
C THR A 74 -9.33 -0.69 16.07
N VAL A 75 -8.75 -1.83 15.72
CA VAL A 75 -9.19 -2.58 14.53
C VAL A 75 -10.58 -3.16 14.74
N ALA A 76 -10.93 -3.61 15.95
CA ALA A 76 -12.29 -4.05 16.28
C ALA A 76 -13.31 -2.93 16.07
N LEU A 77 -13.02 -1.70 16.49
CA LEU A 77 -13.89 -0.53 16.28
C LEU A 77 -13.96 -0.11 14.81
N LEU A 78 -12.87 -0.26 14.06
CA LEU A 78 -12.81 0.04 12.63
C LEU A 78 -13.46 -1.04 11.75
N SER A 79 -13.82 -2.19 12.31
CA SER A 79 -14.31 -3.34 11.55
C SER A 79 -15.49 -3.04 10.60
N PRO A 80 -16.46 -2.15 10.91
CA PRO A 80 -17.52 -1.79 9.97
C PRO A 80 -16.99 -1.07 8.69
N LEU A 81 -15.81 -0.44 8.77
CA LEU A 81 -15.17 0.27 7.64
C LEU A 81 -14.24 -0.62 6.82
N LEU A 82 -14.03 -1.89 7.22
CA LEU A 82 -13.13 -2.81 6.52
C LEU A 82 -13.76 -3.43 5.26
N GLY A 83 -15.03 -3.17 4.99
CA GLY A 83 -15.68 -3.56 3.74
C GLY A 83 -15.06 -2.85 2.53
N THR A 84 -15.08 -3.49 1.37
CA THR A 84 -14.57 -2.92 0.12
C THR A 84 -15.66 -2.93 -0.95
N ASN A 85 -15.92 -1.76 -1.51
CA ASN A 85 -16.78 -1.65 -2.68
C ASN A 85 -16.02 -2.12 -3.94
N ILE A 86 -16.29 -3.36 -4.36
CA ILE A 86 -15.66 -3.94 -5.56
C ILE A 86 -16.10 -3.25 -6.85
N ARG A 87 -17.22 -2.52 -6.83
CA ARG A 87 -17.75 -1.74 -7.96
C ARG A 87 -17.31 -0.28 -7.96
N ALA A 88 -16.48 0.13 -6.98
CA ALA A 88 -15.97 1.50 -6.93
C ALA A 88 -15.32 1.89 -8.25
N GLN A 89 -15.69 3.06 -8.75
CA GLN A 89 -15.19 3.56 -10.03
C GLN A 89 -13.77 4.08 -9.90
N VAL A 90 -12.94 3.83 -10.90
CA VAL A 90 -11.65 4.48 -11.03
C VAL A 90 -11.88 5.89 -11.55
N ARG A 91 -11.38 6.88 -10.84
CA ARG A 91 -11.48 8.28 -11.24
C ARG A 91 -10.66 8.52 -12.51
N SER A 92 -11.24 9.28 -13.44
CA SER A 92 -10.57 9.73 -14.66
C SER A 92 -9.63 10.92 -14.39
N GLU A 93 -9.03 10.95 -13.21
CA GLU A 93 -8.09 11.98 -12.77
C GLU A 93 -6.87 11.30 -12.15
N LEU A 94 -5.71 11.60 -12.69
CA LEU A 94 -4.43 11.23 -12.12
C LEU A 94 -4.00 12.28 -11.10
N MET A 95 -3.35 11.86 -10.06
CA MET A 95 -2.66 12.75 -9.13
C MET A 95 -1.19 12.35 -9.06
N CYS A 96 -0.28 13.32 -8.99
CA CYS A 96 1.10 13.08 -8.61
C CYS A 96 1.43 13.96 -7.41
N THR A 97 2.22 13.42 -6.50
CA THR A 97 2.64 14.11 -5.29
C THR A 97 4.14 13.96 -5.10
N ASP A 98 4.74 15.02 -4.58
CA ASP A 98 6.17 15.10 -4.36
C ASP A 98 6.48 15.92 -3.12
N ALA A 99 7.65 15.68 -2.53
CA ALA A 99 8.22 16.48 -1.46
C ALA A 99 9.70 16.74 -1.72
N CYS A 100 10.12 17.98 -1.62
CA CYS A 100 11.53 18.32 -1.69
C CYS A 100 12.13 18.47 -0.30
N GLY A 101 13.33 17.91 -0.14
CA GLY A 101 14.17 18.03 1.05
C GLY A 101 15.24 19.13 0.92
N GLY A 102 16.05 19.34 1.95
CA GLY A 102 17.14 20.30 1.96
C GLY A 102 16.76 21.66 2.54
N VAL A 103 17.42 22.71 2.02
CA VAL A 103 17.24 24.10 2.53
C VAL A 103 15.81 24.62 2.25
N PHE A 104 15.20 24.19 1.16
CA PHE A 104 13.84 24.54 0.78
C PHE A 104 12.95 23.29 0.86
N THR A 105 12.40 23.06 2.04
CA THR A 105 11.48 21.96 2.25
C THR A 105 10.09 22.34 1.76
N GLY A 106 9.53 21.56 0.85
CA GLY A 106 8.21 21.79 0.26
C GLY A 106 7.47 20.49 0.00
N VAL A 107 6.16 20.59 -0.06
CA VAL A 107 5.26 19.50 -0.39
C VAL A 107 4.31 20.00 -1.46
N GLY A 108 4.17 19.25 -2.53
CA GLY A 108 3.35 19.61 -3.68
C GLY A 108 2.50 18.48 -4.21
N GLY A 109 1.51 18.85 -4.99
CA GLY A 109 0.69 17.89 -5.73
C GLY A 109 0.06 18.54 -6.96
N VAL A 110 -0.02 17.74 -8.00
CA VAL A 110 -0.63 18.08 -9.27
C VAL A 110 -1.69 17.05 -9.65
N ARG A 111 -2.59 17.44 -10.55
CA ARG A 111 -3.59 16.54 -11.12
C ARG A 111 -3.72 16.72 -12.62
N ALA A 112 -4.12 15.69 -13.31
CA ALA A 112 -4.44 15.73 -14.73
C ALA A 112 -5.65 14.87 -15.04
N GLU A 113 -6.46 15.28 -15.98
CA GLU A 113 -7.57 14.47 -16.49
C GLU A 113 -7.06 13.51 -17.56
N VAL A 114 -7.57 12.28 -17.51
CA VAL A 114 -7.29 11.24 -18.49
C VAL A 114 -8.58 10.56 -18.92
N ARG A 115 -8.54 9.86 -20.05
CA ARG A 115 -9.69 9.06 -20.47
C ARG A 115 -9.97 7.94 -19.46
N PRO A 116 -11.23 7.58 -19.22
CA PRO A 116 -11.61 6.54 -18.24
C PRO A 116 -10.93 5.19 -18.49
N GLU A 117 -10.69 4.84 -19.75
CA GLU A 117 -10.02 3.58 -20.14
C GLU A 117 -8.56 3.59 -19.67
N VAL A 118 -7.85 4.70 -19.89
CA VAL A 118 -6.46 4.90 -19.44
C VAL A 118 -6.38 4.82 -17.92
N ALA A 119 -7.30 5.50 -17.22
CA ALA A 119 -7.34 5.45 -15.76
C ALA A 119 -7.55 4.01 -15.24
N ARG A 120 -8.48 3.26 -15.84
CA ARG A 120 -8.73 1.86 -15.46
C ARG A 120 -7.51 0.98 -15.68
N GLU A 121 -6.82 1.18 -16.80
CA GLU A 121 -5.60 0.41 -17.12
C GLU A 121 -4.46 0.76 -16.17
N LEU A 122 -4.19 2.03 -15.92
CA LEU A 122 -3.22 2.46 -14.90
C LEU A 122 -3.53 1.86 -13.52
N TYR A 123 -4.80 1.83 -13.12
CA TYR A 123 -5.19 1.23 -11.85
C TYR A 123 -4.92 -0.28 -11.79
N ARG A 124 -4.96 -0.98 -12.90
CA ARG A 124 -4.59 -2.42 -12.99
C ARG A 124 -3.10 -2.63 -12.72
N HIS A 125 -2.27 -1.71 -13.20
CA HIS A 125 -0.80 -1.75 -13.05
C HIS A 125 -0.27 -1.14 -11.74
N ARG A 126 -1.16 -0.73 -10.82
CA ARG A 126 -0.74 -0.19 -9.52
C ARG A 126 0.17 -1.12 -8.77
N SER A 127 1.10 -0.57 -8.01
CA SER A 127 2.02 -1.32 -7.17
C SER A 127 1.28 -2.23 -6.16
N ARG A 128 1.70 -3.48 -6.08
CA ARG A 128 1.10 -4.53 -5.25
C ARG A 128 2.16 -5.27 -4.45
N ARG A 129 3.15 -4.59 -3.92
CA ARG A 129 4.20 -5.22 -3.12
C ARG A 129 3.62 -5.92 -1.91
N GLY A 130 4.01 -7.20 -1.73
CA GLY A 130 3.72 -7.98 -0.52
C GLY A 130 2.79 -9.18 -0.72
N GLY A 131 3.14 -10.10 -1.61
CA GLY A 131 2.71 -11.50 -1.52
C GLY A 131 1.27 -11.81 -1.91
N TYR A 132 0.60 -11.00 -2.73
CA TYR A 132 -0.62 -11.47 -3.38
C TYR A 132 -0.26 -12.33 -4.58
N VAL A 133 -0.71 -13.56 -4.55
CA VAL A 133 -0.88 -14.33 -5.77
C VAL A 133 -2.04 -13.69 -6.51
N ARG A 134 -1.73 -12.82 -7.46
CA ARG A 134 -2.70 -12.39 -8.46
C ARG A 134 -2.92 -13.58 -9.39
N ALA A 135 -4.18 -13.87 -9.73
CA ALA A 135 -4.46 -14.72 -10.88
C ALA A 135 -3.85 -14.01 -12.10
N GLU A 136 -2.80 -14.59 -12.65
CA GLU A 136 -2.12 -14.05 -13.82
C GLU A 136 -3.07 -14.04 -15.01
N THR A 137 -3.02 -12.96 -15.77
CA THR A 137 -3.68 -12.99 -17.07
C THR A 137 -2.92 -13.95 -17.99
N PRO A 138 -3.56 -14.50 -19.04
CA PRO A 138 -2.87 -15.34 -20.01
C PRO A 138 -1.65 -14.66 -20.68
N ALA A 139 -1.63 -13.32 -20.73
CA ALA A 139 -0.50 -12.56 -21.25
C ALA A 139 0.68 -12.51 -20.26
N GLU A 140 0.38 -12.32 -18.97
CA GLU A 140 1.38 -12.32 -17.90
C GLU A 140 1.99 -13.71 -17.68
N SER A 141 1.17 -14.77 -17.74
CA SER A 141 1.64 -16.15 -17.69
C SER A 141 2.61 -16.45 -18.82
N ARG A 142 2.27 -16.07 -20.07
CA ARG A 142 3.16 -16.24 -21.22
C ARG A 142 4.45 -15.40 -21.11
N SER A 143 4.39 -14.21 -20.52
CA SER A 143 5.57 -13.38 -20.28
C SER A 143 6.50 -14.02 -19.26
N ARG A 144 5.95 -14.57 -18.18
CA ARG A 144 6.72 -15.31 -17.16
C ARG A 144 7.35 -16.57 -17.75
N GLU A 145 6.57 -17.39 -18.46
CA GLU A 145 7.08 -18.61 -19.12
C GLU A 145 8.23 -18.28 -20.08
N ARG A 146 8.13 -17.15 -20.80
CA ARG A 146 9.20 -16.67 -21.68
C ARG A 146 10.42 -16.25 -20.87
N SER A 147 10.25 -15.52 -19.76
CA SER A 147 11.35 -15.15 -18.85
C SER A 147 12.04 -16.38 -18.25
N ASP A 148 11.26 -17.33 -17.75
CA ASP A 148 11.78 -18.59 -17.21
C ASP A 148 12.51 -19.43 -18.26
N TYR A 149 12.00 -19.43 -19.50
CA TYR A 149 12.67 -20.08 -20.63
C TYR A 149 14.03 -19.43 -20.92
N TRP A 150 14.08 -18.10 -21.00
CA TRP A 150 15.32 -17.38 -21.23
C TRP A 150 16.34 -17.57 -20.10
N GLN A 151 15.91 -17.54 -18.84
CA GLN A 151 16.80 -17.84 -17.72
C GLN A 151 17.40 -19.24 -17.80
N ARG A 152 16.59 -20.25 -18.16
CA ARG A 152 17.08 -21.63 -18.35
C ARG A 152 18.03 -21.74 -19.53
N LEU A 153 17.74 -21.03 -20.62
CA LEU A 153 18.59 -21.00 -21.82
C LEU A 153 19.95 -20.38 -21.50
N LEU A 154 19.99 -19.26 -20.80
CA LEU A 154 21.22 -18.58 -20.41
C LEU A 154 22.03 -19.39 -19.38
N ALA A 155 21.35 -20.08 -18.47
CA ALA A 155 22.03 -21.01 -17.56
C ALA A 155 22.68 -22.19 -18.30
N ALA A 156 22.06 -22.66 -19.38
CA ALA A 156 22.58 -23.74 -20.22
C ALA A 156 23.62 -23.24 -21.27
N ARG A 157 23.55 -22.00 -21.64
CA ARG A 157 24.38 -21.39 -22.70
C ARG A 157 24.84 -19.99 -22.28
N PRO A 158 25.83 -19.88 -21.37
CA PRO A 158 26.37 -18.59 -20.90
C PRO A 158 26.98 -17.75 -21.99
N ASP A 159 27.42 -18.39 -23.08
CA ASP A 159 27.98 -17.75 -24.29
C ASP A 159 26.98 -16.83 -25.02
N LEU A 160 25.69 -17.00 -24.78
CA LEU A 160 24.66 -16.15 -25.37
C LEU A 160 24.34 -14.89 -24.52
N ALA A 161 24.89 -14.80 -23.30
CA ALA A 161 24.61 -13.70 -22.41
C ALA A 161 25.09 -12.35 -22.98
N ASP A 162 26.29 -12.31 -23.53
CA ASP A 162 26.88 -11.09 -24.13
C ASP A 162 26.17 -10.65 -25.40
N ALA A 163 25.66 -11.60 -26.19
CA ALA A 163 24.92 -11.31 -27.42
C ALA A 163 23.50 -10.79 -27.18
N LEU A 164 22.98 -11.02 -25.99
CA LEU A 164 21.61 -10.67 -25.58
C LEU A 164 21.58 -9.54 -24.51
N ALA A 165 22.75 -9.05 -24.08
CA ALA A 165 22.85 -8.03 -23.03
C ALA A 165 22.07 -6.77 -23.38
N ASP A 166 22.12 -6.32 -24.64
CA ASP A 166 21.41 -5.13 -25.12
C ASP A 166 19.87 -5.30 -25.09
N ASP A 167 19.37 -6.54 -25.18
CA ASP A 167 17.92 -6.83 -25.08
C ASP A 167 17.46 -6.98 -23.61
N PHE A 168 18.38 -7.32 -22.70
CA PHE A 168 18.06 -7.55 -21.27
C PHE A 168 18.07 -6.29 -20.42
N ASP A 169 18.85 -5.26 -20.74
CA ASP A 169 18.86 -3.98 -20.02
C ASP A 169 17.48 -3.26 -20.02
N ASN A 170 16.58 -3.68 -20.90
CA ASN A 170 15.20 -3.17 -20.95
C ASN A 170 14.17 -4.02 -20.18
N VAL A 171 14.52 -5.15 -19.59
CA VAL A 171 13.59 -6.09 -18.97
C VAL A 171 13.31 -5.78 -17.49
N ASP A 172 14.20 -5.06 -16.81
CA ASP A 172 14.09 -4.77 -15.37
C ASP A 172 13.35 -3.49 -15.01
N ALA A 173 13.05 -2.61 -15.97
CA ALA A 173 12.07 -1.56 -15.72
C ALA A 173 10.67 -2.17 -15.77
N GLU A 174 9.97 -2.23 -14.64
CA GLU A 174 8.57 -2.66 -14.63
C GLU A 174 7.82 -1.97 -15.78
N PRO A 175 7.24 -2.70 -16.75
CA PRO A 175 6.59 -2.11 -17.92
C PRO A 175 5.54 -1.05 -17.56
N SER A 176 5.00 -1.16 -16.35
CA SER A 176 4.04 -0.21 -15.76
C SER A 176 4.64 1.16 -15.49
N ALA A 177 5.87 1.25 -14.98
CA ALA A 177 6.52 2.53 -14.67
C ALA A 177 6.83 3.32 -15.95
N ARG A 178 7.37 2.64 -16.98
CA ARG A 178 7.65 3.25 -18.28
C ARG A 178 6.39 3.77 -18.96
N TRP A 179 5.35 2.94 -19.02
CA TRP A 179 4.06 3.35 -19.62
C TRP A 179 3.42 4.50 -18.86
N PHE A 180 3.46 4.48 -17.53
CA PHE A 180 2.95 5.57 -16.71
C PHE A 180 3.72 6.88 -16.98
N GLY A 181 5.04 6.81 -17.10
CA GLY A 181 5.89 7.95 -17.50
C GLY A 181 5.47 8.55 -18.83
N GLU A 182 5.18 7.73 -19.85
CA GLU A 182 4.69 8.21 -21.14
C GLU A 182 3.31 8.88 -21.03
N VAL A 183 2.39 8.31 -20.27
CA VAL A 183 1.09 8.95 -20.01
C VAL A 183 1.29 10.30 -19.32
N CYS A 184 2.21 10.40 -18.36
CA CYS A 184 2.50 11.66 -17.66
C CYS A 184 3.01 12.77 -18.58
N LYS A 185 3.72 12.44 -19.66
CA LYS A 185 4.19 13.40 -20.66
C LYS A 185 3.08 13.92 -21.58
N CYS A 186 2.01 13.12 -21.77
CA CYS A 186 0.91 13.42 -22.71
C CYS A 186 -0.24 14.19 -22.07
N VAL A 187 -0.25 14.40 -20.75
CA VAL A 187 -1.38 15.04 -20.04
C VAL A 187 -1.05 16.45 -19.58
N GLN A 188 -2.10 17.27 -19.45
CA GLN A 188 -1.96 18.63 -18.94
C GLN A 188 -2.10 18.64 -17.41
N TRP A 189 -1.01 18.88 -16.73
CA TRP A 189 -0.96 18.95 -15.28
C TRP A 189 -1.44 20.30 -14.75
N ARG A 190 -2.29 20.24 -13.71
CA ARG A 190 -2.74 21.44 -12.95
C ARG A 190 -2.31 21.26 -11.49
N ARG A 191 -1.69 22.30 -10.93
CA ARG A 191 -1.33 22.32 -9.53
C ARG A 191 -2.56 22.27 -8.63
N THR A 192 -2.55 21.37 -7.66
CA THR A 192 -3.61 21.19 -6.66
C THR A 192 -3.26 21.84 -5.33
N PHE A 193 -2.04 21.65 -4.87
CA PHE A 193 -1.55 22.23 -3.63
C PHE A 193 -0.03 22.38 -3.65
N GLN A 194 0.43 23.30 -2.82
CA GLN A 194 1.82 23.48 -2.49
C GLN A 194 1.90 24.19 -1.14
N TYR A 195 2.79 23.71 -0.26
CA TYR A 195 3.08 24.36 1.02
C TYR A 195 4.50 24.04 1.49
N ARG A 196 5.02 24.86 2.38
CA ARG A 196 6.32 24.63 3.00
C ARG A 196 6.23 23.55 4.07
N SER A 197 7.18 22.65 4.10
CA SER A 197 7.34 21.64 5.14
C SER A 197 8.26 22.15 6.26
N LYS A 198 8.17 21.55 7.44
CA LYS A 198 8.99 21.93 8.60
C LYS A 198 10.25 21.05 8.72
N GLY A 199 11.16 21.09 7.73
CA GLY A 199 12.47 20.44 7.87
C GLY A 199 12.42 18.96 8.29
N GLU A 200 11.46 18.20 7.81
CA GLU A 200 11.29 16.79 8.12
C GLU A 200 12.03 15.89 7.11
N PRO A 201 12.34 14.63 7.46
CA PRO A 201 12.88 13.67 6.51
C PRO A 201 12.01 13.55 5.27
N ILE A 202 12.61 13.43 4.09
CA ILE A 202 11.92 13.47 2.80
C ILE A 202 10.77 12.46 2.71
N ASN A 203 10.98 11.20 3.14
CA ASN A 203 9.95 10.16 3.11
C ASN A 203 8.69 10.52 3.94
N ARG A 204 8.85 11.33 5.00
CA ARG A 204 7.72 11.85 5.79
C ARG A 204 6.97 12.91 5.02
N GLY A 205 7.69 13.81 4.35
CA GLY A 205 7.12 14.83 3.46
C GLY A 205 6.30 14.20 2.35
N GLU A 206 6.84 13.19 1.68
CA GLU A 206 6.18 12.47 0.60
C GLU A 206 4.91 11.74 1.06
N LEU A 207 4.97 10.99 2.17
CA LEU A 207 3.78 10.34 2.72
C LEU A 207 2.71 11.36 3.15
N ARG A 208 3.15 12.53 3.64
CA ARG A 208 2.27 13.65 3.97
C ARG A 208 1.65 14.28 2.72
N ALA A 209 2.39 14.34 1.59
CA ALA A 209 1.89 14.79 0.31
C ALA A 209 0.72 13.91 -0.15
N VAL A 210 0.90 12.58 -0.12
CA VAL A 210 -0.17 11.63 -0.43
C VAL A 210 -1.39 11.82 0.49
N ARG A 211 -1.17 11.96 1.80
CA ARG A 211 -2.27 12.23 2.73
C ARG A 211 -3.01 13.53 2.42
N THR A 212 -2.28 14.59 2.04
CA THR A 212 -2.88 15.86 1.66
C THR A 212 -3.73 15.72 0.42
N ALA A 213 -3.28 14.94 -0.58
CA ALA A 213 -4.06 14.61 -1.76
C ALA A 213 -5.37 13.89 -1.40
N VAL A 214 -5.31 12.86 -0.56
CA VAL A 214 -6.51 12.13 -0.09
C VAL A 214 -7.48 13.05 0.65
N ARG A 215 -6.99 13.90 1.54
CA ARG A 215 -7.84 14.86 2.25
C ARG A 215 -8.52 15.88 1.33
N ARG A 216 -7.85 16.24 0.24
CA ARG A 216 -8.48 17.10 -0.79
C ARG A 216 -9.58 16.39 -1.55
N LEU A 217 -9.41 15.09 -1.84
CA LEU A 217 -10.49 14.27 -2.40
C LEU A 217 -11.72 14.27 -1.47
N LEU A 218 -11.50 14.00 -0.18
CA LEU A 218 -12.58 14.00 0.81
C LEU A 218 -13.29 15.36 0.90
N ARG A 219 -12.54 16.45 0.95
CA ARG A 219 -13.11 17.83 0.97
C ARG A 219 -13.85 18.17 -0.31
N GLY A 220 -13.46 17.57 -1.44
CA GLY A 220 -14.15 17.68 -2.72
C GLY A 220 -15.38 16.77 -2.85
N GLY A 221 -15.78 16.06 -1.79
CA GLY A 221 -16.94 15.16 -1.79
C GLY A 221 -16.72 13.85 -2.54
N HIS A 222 -15.47 13.45 -2.77
CA HIS A 222 -15.16 12.21 -3.49
C HIS A 222 -15.02 11.04 -2.51
N PHE A 223 -16.07 10.24 -2.42
CA PHE A 223 -16.18 9.05 -1.58
C PHE A 223 -16.42 7.81 -2.44
N GLY A 224 -16.03 6.64 -1.92
CA GLY A 224 -16.29 5.35 -2.58
C GLY A 224 -15.55 5.18 -3.91
N VAL A 225 -14.34 5.73 -4.03
CA VAL A 225 -13.62 5.81 -5.31
C VAL A 225 -12.27 5.12 -5.28
N ARG A 226 -11.79 4.76 -6.47
CA ARG A 226 -10.41 4.32 -6.71
C ARG A 226 -9.64 5.49 -7.31
N GLN A 227 -8.55 5.90 -6.64
CA GLN A 227 -7.71 7.01 -7.06
C GLN A 227 -6.31 6.54 -7.40
N ILE A 228 -5.80 6.98 -8.55
CA ILE A 228 -4.40 6.75 -8.97
C ILE A 228 -3.55 7.90 -8.48
N ILE A 229 -2.43 7.53 -7.85
CA ILE A 229 -1.42 8.48 -7.38
C ILE A 229 -0.04 8.05 -7.90
N GLY A 230 0.63 8.94 -8.61
CA GLY A 230 2.03 8.83 -8.97
C GLY A 230 2.93 9.39 -7.88
N ILE A 231 3.98 8.67 -7.52
CA ILE A 231 5.00 9.07 -6.55
C ILE A 231 6.37 8.60 -7.05
N ASP A 232 7.43 9.32 -6.72
CA ASP A 232 8.81 8.97 -7.05
C ASP A 232 9.51 8.20 -5.92
N SER A 233 8.97 8.22 -4.71
CA SER A 233 9.53 7.52 -3.56
C SER A 233 9.16 6.04 -3.54
N GLN A 234 10.12 5.17 -3.82
CA GLN A 234 9.97 3.72 -3.65
C GLN A 234 9.61 3.32 -2.21
N VAL A 235 10.08 4.08 -1.21
CA VAL A 235 9.78 3.83 0.20
C VAL A 235 8.29 4.06 0.46
N VAL A 236 7.76 5.20 0.04
CA VAL A 236 6.33 5.55 0.23
C VAL A 236 5.42 4.66 -0.60
N GLU A 237 5.81 4.34 -1.83
CA GLU A 237 5.14 3.34 -2.67
C GLU A 237 5.00 2.00 -1.93
N GLY A 238 6.11 1.49 -1.39
CA GLY A 238 6.14 0.25 -0.63
C GLY A 238 5.27 0.31 0.63
N ILE A 239 5.23 1.43 1.35
CA ILE A 239 4.40 1.62 2.55
C ILE A 239 2.92 1.56 2.19
N ILE A 240 2.49 2.30 1.16
CA ILE A 240 1.08 2.35 0.76
C ILE A 240 0.64 0.99 0.18
N ALA A 241 1.47 0.36 -0.65
CA ALA A 241 1.19 -0.94 -1.24
C ALA A 241 1.08 -2.05 -0.19
N LYS A 242 1.91 -2.01 0.87
CA LYS A 242 1.86 -2.95 2.00
C LYS A 242 0.78 -2.59 3.03
N GLY A 243 0.40 -1.31 3.11
CA GLY A 243 -0.46 -0.77 4.14
C GLY A 243 0.21 -0.56 5.48
N ARG A 244 1.54 -0.68 5.57
CA ARG A 244 2.32 -0.51 6.80
C ARG A 244 3.79 -0.18 6.54
N SER A 245 4.48 0.36 7.55
CA SER A 245 5.91 0.61 7.54
C SER A 245 6.60 -0.11 8.71
N SER A 246 7.86 -0.49 8.52
CA SER A 246 8.73 -0.92 9.63
C SER A 246 9.26 0.27 10.46
N SER A 247 9.28 1.47 9.89
CA SER A 247 9.57 2.70 10.63
C SER A 247 8.36 3.12 11.44
N ARG A 248 8.51 3.23 12.76
CA ARG A 248 7.43 3.62 13.68
C ARG A 248 6.84 5.00 13.35
N GLU A 249 7.70 5.95 12.97
CA GLU A 249 7.27 7.29 12.57
C GLU A 249 6.44 7.29 11.27
N LEU A 250 6.90 6.57 10.25
CA LEU A 250 6.18 6.45 8.99
C LEU A 250 4.89 5.64 9.18
N ASN A 251 4.90 4.63 10.06
CA ASN A 251 3.71 3.86 10.38
C ASN A 251 2.65 4.71 11.08
N PHE A 252 3.06 5.65 11.95
CA PHE A 252 2.15 6.62 12.58
C PHE A 252 1.49 7.54 11.54
N LEU A 253 2.24 8.04 10.56
CA LEU A 253 1.68 8.81 9.45
C LEU A 253 0.74 7.96 8.58
N MET A 254 1.12 6.70 8.33
CA MET A 254 0.28 5.75 7.59
C MET A 254 -1.05 5.51 8.31
N ARG A 255 -1.09 5.39 9.64
CA ARG A 255 -2.34 5.30 10.43
C ARG A 255 -3.28 6.48 10.14
N SER A 256 -2.71 7.68 10.05
CA SER A 256 -3.48 8.88 9.74
C SER A 256 -4.00 8.90 8.30
N LEU A 257 -3.20 8.43 7.34
CA LEU A 257 -3.64 8.24 5.95
C LEU A 257 -4.71 7.15 5.85
N ALA A 258 -4.51 6.03 6.55
CA ALA A 258 -5.45 4.92 6.58
C ALA A 258 -6.83 5.35 7.12
N ALA A 259 -6.86 6.17 8.17
CA ALA A 259 -8.11 6.72 8.70
C ALA A 259 -8.85 7.55 7.63
N ASP A 260 -8.14 8.48 6.96
CA ASP A 260 -8.70 9.28 5.88
C ASP A 260 -9.22 8.39 4.72
N MET A 261 -8.50 7.32 4.35
CA MET A 261 -8.91 6.36 3.31
C MET A 261 -10.13 5.52 3.71
N LEU A 262 -10.19 5.06 4.97
CA LEU A 262 -11.30 4.25 5.48
C LEU A 262 -12.59 5.07 5.53
N VAL A 263 -12.54 6.28 6.11
CA VAL A 263 -13.70 7.17 6.20
C VAL A 263 -14.25 7.53 4.81
N GLY A 264 -13.35 7.74 3.85
CA GLY A 264 -13.74 8.10 2.48
C GLY A 264 -14.12 6.93 1.59
N ASP A 265 -13.95 5.69 2.04
CA ASP A 265 -13.98 4.51 1.17
C ASP A 265 -13.08 4.69 -0.07
N ILE A 266 -11.90 5.31 0.12
CA ILE A 266 -10.93 5.57 -0.95
C ILE A 266 -9.94 4.41 -1.06
N GLN A 267 -9.76 3.92 -2.27
CA GLN A 267 -8.76 2.90 -2.60
C GLN A 267 -7.66 3.52 -3.46
N LEU A 268 -6.47 3.65 -2.91
CA LEU A 268 -5.33 4.18 -3.65
C LEU A 268 -4.70 3.11 -4.56
N GLY A 269 -4.50 3.48 -5.81
CA GLY A 269 -3.60 2.80 -6.72
C GLY A 269 -2.33 3.62 -6.87
N VAL A 270 -1.23 3.14 -6.31
CA VAL A 270 0.06 3.85 -6.36
C VAL A 270 0.87 3.35 -7.54
N LEU A 271 1.51 4.28 -8.25
CA LEU A 271 2.43 4.02 -9.35
C LEU A 271 3.74 4.76 -9.08
N GLY A 272 4.85 4.05 -9.18
CA GLY A 272 6.17 4.65 -9.15
C GLY A 272 6.41 5.50 -10.41
N LEU A 273 6.98 6.68 -10.24
CA LEU A 273 7.60 7.46 -11.32
C LEU A 273 9.05 6.99 -11.42
N ALA A 274 9.41 6.38 -12.57
CA ALA A 274 10.78 5.95 -12.86
C ALA A 274 11.61 7.13 -13.34
#